data_84b117d8a1409c3210a44fc7b0f3af11
#
_entry.id   84b117d8a1409c3210a44fc7b0f3af11
#
_cell.length_a   1.000
_cell.length_b   1.000
_cell.length_c   1.000
_cell.angle_alpha   90.00
_cell.angle_beta   90.00
_cell.angle_gamma   90.00
#
_symmetry.space_group_name_H-M   'P 1'
#
loop_
_entity.id
_entity.type
_entity.pdbx_description
1 polymer ?
#
loop_
_entity_poly.entity_id
_entity_poly.type
_entity_poly.pdbx_seq_one_letter_code
_entity_poly.pdbx_strand_id
1 'polypeptide(L)'
;MRGINPAKKYVNLGKITTGFGERTEQEPVHPGIDIAAEEGTLIKTPVDGVVTRTDDSHTGIDNSFGNSLELKDAEGKVHQFHHLQKTLAKPGQQVRKGQPVAALGATGAVYSPSNSNPANLDYRIVDSFNRYVNPTQYARQL
;
A
#
# COMPACT_ATOMS: atom_id res chain seq x y z
N MET A 1 0.79 -28.00 -6.27
CA MET A 1 0.92 -26.63 -5.73
C MET A 1 0.10 -26.54 -4.45
N ARG A 2 0.69 -26.02 -3.43
CA ARG A 2 -0.06 -25.82 -2.20
C ARG A 2 -1.07 -24.70 -2.38
N GLY A 3 -2.31 -24.94 -2.01
CA GLY A 3 -3.28 -23.87 -1.88
C GLY A 3 -2.83 -22.87 -0.81
N ILE A 4 -3.12 -21.60 -1.02
CA ILE A 4 -2.89 -20.57 -0.02
C ILE A 4 -3.89 -20.78 1.12
N ASN A 5 -3.41 -20.83 2.35
CA ASN A 5 -4.30 -20.86 3.50
C ASN A 5 -5.20 -19.61 3.46
N PRO A 6 -6.55 -19.77 3.36
CA PRO A 6 -7.46 -18.63 3.26
C PRO A 6 -7.28 -17.60 4.36
N ALA A 7 -6.93 -18.04 5.58
CA ALA A 7 -6.71 -17.12 6.71
C ALA A 7 -5.50 -16.20 6.51
N LYS A 8 -4.52 -16.60 5.67
CA LYS A 8 -3.33 -15.81 5.38
C LYS A 8 -3.55 -14.77 4.28
N LYS A 9 -4.69 -14.82 3.58
CA LYS A 9 -5.03 -13.82 2.57
C LYS A 9 -5.62 -12.54 3.15
N TYR A 10 -5.96 -12.55 4.42
CA TYR A 10 -6.55 -11.40 5.08
C TYR A 10 -5.57 -10.77 6.07
N VAL A 11 -5.54 -9.48 6.05
CA VAL A 11 -4.85 -8.64 7.04
C VAL A 11 -5.91 -7.74 7.68
N ASN A 12 -5.55 -6.97 8.70
CA ASN A 12 -6.53 -6.11 9.38
C ASN A 12 -7.24 -5.15 8.41
N LEU A 13 -6.52 -4.64 7.42
CA LEU A 13 -7.08 -3.70 6.45
C LEU A 13 -8.08 -4.35 5.49
N GLY A 14 -7.78 -5.56 5.02
CA GLY A 14 -8.61 -6.23 4.02
C GLY A 14 -7.97 -7.49 3.45
N LYS A 15 -8.33 -7.83 2.21
CA LYS A 15 -7.86 -9.05 1.54
C LYS A 15 -6.65 -8.76 0.65
N ILE A 16 -5.60 -9.57 0.78
CA ILE A 16 -4.45 -9.54 -0.13
C ILE A 16 -4.91 -10.16 -1.46
N THR A 17 -4.90 -9.36 -2.53
CA THR A 17 -5.29 -9.78 -3.87
C THR A 17 -4.10 -10.15 -4.73
N THR A 18 -2.94 -9.50 -4.50
CA THR A 18 -1.69 -9.82 -5.17
C THR A 18 -0.58 -9.83 -4.12
N GLY A 19 0.15 -10.95 -4.06
CA GLY A 19 1.25 -11.11 -3.12
C GLY A 19 2.57 -10.62 -3.67
N PHE A 20 3.56 -10.46 -2.78
CA PHE A 20 4.93 -10.11 -3.15
C PHE A 20 5.53 -11.22 -4.02
N GLY A 21 6.11 -10.83 -5.14
CA GLY A 21 6.75 -11.75 -6.07
C GLY A 21 5.79 -12.43 -7.04
N GLU A 22 4.47 -12.22 -6.93
CA GLU A 22 3.52 -12.79 -7.88
C GLU A 22 3.63 -12.13 -9.24
N ARG A 23 3.37 -12.92 -10.30
CA ARG A 23 3.28 -12.43 -11.66
C ARG A 23 1.91 -11.76 -11.87
N THR A 24 1.91 -10.57 -12.48
CA THR A 24 0.70 -9.88 -12.88
C THR A 24 0.76 -9.57 -14.37
N GLU A 25 -0.34 -9.07 -14.95
CA GLU A 25 -0.35 -8.62 -16.36
C GLU A 25 0.55 -7.41 -16.56
N GLN A 26 0.74 -6.59 -15.52
CA GLN A 26 1.52 -5.36 -15.58
C GLN A 26 2.99 -5.60 -15.27
N GLU A 27 3.29 -6.56 -14.40
CA GLU A 27 4.64 -6.78 -13.88
C GLU A 27 4.96 -8.28 -13.79
N PRO A 28 6.13 -8.72 -14.27
CA PRO A 28 6.53 -10.13 -14.14
C PRO A 28 6.78 -10.56 -12.70
N VAL A 29 7.14 -9.60 -11.84
CA VAL A 29 7.31 -9.81 -10.39
C VAL A 29 6.70 -8.60 -9.68
N HIS A 30 5.68 -8.82 -8.86
CA HIS A 30 5.04 -7.73 -8.11
C HIS A 30 5.95 -7.32 -6.95
N PRO A 31 6.45 -6.07 -6.90
CA PRO A 31 7.44 -5.64 -5.91
C PRO A 31 6.81 -5.21 -4.58
N GLY A 32 5.54 -5.46 -4.38
CA GLY A 32 4.80 -5.14 -3.18
C GLY A 32 3.63 -6.08 -2.99
N ILE A 33 2.64 -5.65 -2.25
CA ILE A 33 1.38 -6.37 -2.10
C ILE A 33 0.20 -5.45 -2.39
N ASP A 34 -0.87 -6.03 -2.96
CA ASP A 34 -2.13 -5.33 -3.17
C ASP A 34 -3.15 -5.83 -2.17
N ILE A 35 -3.84 -4.89 -1.52
CA ILE A 35 -4.85 -5.18 -0.50
C ILE A 35 -6.14 -4.49 -0.91
N ALA A 36 -7.21 -5.29 -1.09
CA ALA A 36 -8.54 -4.77 -1.40
C ALA A 36 -9.30 -4.46 -0.10
N ALA A 37 -9.88 -3.27 -0.05
CA ALA A 37 -10.72 -2.82 1.05
C ALA A 37 -11.69 -1.75 0.55
N GLU A 38 -12.61 -1.31 1.39
CA GLU A 38 -13.53 -0.24 1.01
C GLU A 38 -12.81 1.09 0.88
N GLU A 39 -13.21 1.87 -0.13
CA GLU A 39 -12.72 3.23 -0.32
C GLU A 39 -12.98 4.07 0.92
N GLY A 40 -11.97 4.84 1.35
CA GLY A 40 -12.05 5.65 2.55
C GLY A 40 -11.60 4.94 3.82
N THR A 41 -11.31 3.63 3.76
CA THR A 41 -10.78 2.90 4.92
C THR A 41 -9.47 3.53 5.38
N LEU A 42 -9.34 3.77 6.68
CA LEU A 42 -8.13 4.37 7.22
C LEU A 42 -6.97 3.38 7.18
N ILE A 43 -5.83 3.86 6.69
CA ILE A 43 -4.58 3.12 6.67
C ILE A 43 -3.74 3.63 7.83
N LYS A 44 -3.41 2.72 8.75
CA LYS A 44 -2.58 3.03 9.91
C LYS A 44 -1.15 2.62 9.62
N THR A 45 -0.18 3.46 9.98
CA THR A 45 1.21 3.08 9.74
C THR A 45 1.59 1.84 10.54
N PRO A 46 2.27 0.86 9.91
CA PRO A 46 2.71 -0.35 10.61
C PRO A 46 3.99 -0.14 11.43
N VAL A 47 4.61 1.02 11.34
CA VAL A 47 5.89 1.34 11.97
C VAL A 47 5.89 2.79 12.45
N ASP A 48 6.77 3.09 13.42
CA ASP A 48 7.16 4.46 13.72
C ASP A 48 8.03 4.98 12.59
N GLY A 49 7.89 6.25 12.23
CA GLY A 49 8.69 6.81 11.17
C GLY A 49 8.43 8.29 10.93
N VAL A 50 8.98 8.79 9.82
CA VAL A 50 8.82 10.17 9.38
C VAL A 50 8.28 10.15 7.95
N VAL A 51 7.22 10.90 7.70
CA VAL A 51 6.68 11.05 6.34
C VAL A 51 7.69 11.83 5.50
N THR A 52 8.08 11.26 4.36
CA THR A 52 9.10 11.85 3.49
C THR A 52 8.50 12.45 2.21
N ARG A 53 7.33 11.93 1.78
CA ARG A 53 6.70 12.40 0.53
C ARG A 53 5.20 12.12 0.58
N THR A 54 4.42 13.06 0.02
CA THR A 54 2.99 12.87 -0.23
C THR A 54 2.62 13.41 -1.61
N ASP A 55 1.60 12.82 -2.21
CA ASP A 55 1.01 13.29 -3.46
C ASP A 55 -0.51 13.08 -3.37
N ASP A 56 -1.26 14.18 -3.38
CA ASP A 56 -2.73 14.20 -3.36
C ASP A 56 -3.30 14.83 -4.64
N SER A 57 -2.52 14.88 -5.72
CA SER A 57 -2.88 15.56 -6.96
C SER A 57 -3.79 14.78 -7.89
N HIS A 58 -4.10 13.52 -7.56
CA HIS A 58 -4.89 12.62 -8.40
C HIS A 58 -6.35 12.56 -7.92
N THR A 59 -7.28 12.67 -8.86
CA THR A 59 -8.72 12.66 -8.55
C THR A 59 -9.45 11.43 -9.06
N GLY A 60 -8.78 10.58 -9.85
CA GLY A 60 -9.41 9.41 -10.43
C GLY A 60 -8.39 8.45 -11.03
N ILE A 61 -8.87 7.60 -11.95
CA ILE A 61 -8.04 6.60 -12.61
C ILE A 61 -7.16 7.27 -13.67
N ASP A 62 -5.86 6.97 -13.64
CA ASP A 62 -4.89 7.41 -14.64
C ASP A 62 -3.78 6.35 -14.77
N ASN A 63 -2.65 6.67 -15.44
CA ASN A 63 -1.56 5.73 -15.67
C ASN A 63 -0.45 5.80 -14.61
N SER A 64 -0.78 6.24 -13.39
CA SER A 64 0.20 6.45 -12.33
C SER A 64 -0.08 5.57 -11.11
N PHE A 65 0.73 5.73 -10.08
CA PHE A 65 0.47 5.16 -8.75
C PHE A 65 -0.62 5.91 -7.97
N GLY A 66 -1.18 6.99 -8.55
CA GLY A 66 -2.21 7.78 -7.91
C GLY A 66 -1.70 8.55 -6.71
N ASN A 67 -2.62 8.89 -5.82
CA ASN A 67 -2.24 9.55 -4.56
C ASN A 67 -1.39 8.60 -3.72
N SER A 68 -0.33 9.13 -3.14
CA SER A 68 0.70 8.33 -2.50
C SER A 68 1.23 8.99 -1.24
N LEU A 69 1.73 8.16 -0.33
CA LEU A 69 2.46 8.60 0.84
C LEU A 69 3.66 7.68 1.03
N GLU A 70 4.81 8.28 1.34
CA GLU A 70 6.01 7.53 1.70
C GLU A 70 6.46 7.93 3.09
N LEU A 71 6.87 6.95 3.88
CA LEU A 71 7.45 7.20 5.19
C LEU A 71 8.69 6.34 5.39
N LYS A 72 9.65 6.87 6.14
CA LYS A 72 10.92 6.21 6.41
C LYS A 72 10.96 5.76 7.86
N ASP A 73 11.27 4.49 8.09
CA ASP A 73 11.36 3.95 9.44
C ASP A 73 12.78 4.13 10.03
N ALA A 74 12.95 3.69 11.28
CA ALA A 74 14.21 3.84 12.00
C ALA A 74 15.36 3.04 11.38
N GLU A 75 15.04 2.01 10.59
CA GLU A 75 16.04 1.18 9.90
C GLU A 75 16.38 1.70 8.51
N GLY A 76 15.80 2.83 8.10
CA GLY A 76 16.02 3.42 6.79
C GLY A 76 15.17 2.82 5.67
N LYS A 77 14.22 1.95 5.98
CA LYS A 77 13.28 1.42 4.98
C LYS A 77 12.23 2.47 4.66
N VAL A 78 11.91 2.62 3.38
CA VAL A 78 10.87 3.52 2.90
C VAL A 78 9.62 2.71 2.59
N HIS A 79 8.55 3.00 3.31
CA HIS A 79 7.25 2.38 3.12
C HIS A 79 6.43 3.25 2.17
N GLN A 80 5.95 2.66 1.07
CA GLN A 80 5.24 3.34 0.00
C GLN A 80 3.80 2.84 -0.07
N PHE A 81 2.86 3.78 0.01
CA PHE A 81 1.42 3.50 -0.06
C PHE A 81 0.86 4.22 -1.28
N HIS A 82 0.24 3.47 -2.19
CA HIS A 82 -0.25 3.97 -3.47
C HIS A 82 -1.75 3.75 -3.64
N HIS A 83 -2.34 4.45 -4.60
CA HIS A 83 -3.77 4.42 -4.95
C HIS A 83 -4.67 4.97 -3.85
N LEU A 84 -4.16 5.91 -3.07
CA LEU A 84 -4.88 6.50 -1.94
C LEU A 84 -6.02 7.40 -2.39
N GLN A 85 -7.03 7.52 -1.54
CA GLN A 85 -8.03 8.57 -1.67
C GLN A 85 -7.40 9.93 -1.30
N LYS A 86 -6.71 9.96 -0.16
CA LYS A 86 -5.99 11.14 0.33
C LYS A 86 -4.96 10.76 1.38
N THR A 87 -4.01 11.65 1.59
CA THR A 87 -3.06 11.52 2.71
C THR A 87 -3.58 12.29 3.92
N LEU A 88 -3.23 11.80 5.12
CA LEU A 88 -3.64 12.38 6.41
C LEU A 88 -2.44 12.86 7.22
N ALA A 89 -1.23 12.76 6.66
CA ALA A 89 0.01 13.23 7.27
C ALA A 89 0.79 14.02 6.25
N LYS A 90 1.72 14.84 6.70
CA LYS A 90 2.49 15.76 5.84
C LYS A 90 3.97 15.40 5.85
N PRO A 91 4.71 15.73 4.77
CA PRO A 91 6.17 15.56 4.77
C PRO A 91 6.81 16.24 5.97
N GLY A 92 7.74 15.53 6.62
CA GLY A 92 8.40 15.98 7.84
C GLY A 92 7.70 15.60 9.12
N GLN A 93 6.45 15.14 9.04
CA GLN A 93 5.69 14.75 10.23
C GLN A 93 6.18 13.41 10.77
N GLN A 94 6.45 13.35 12.07
CA GLN A 94 6.71 12.09 12.77
C GLN A 94 5.39 11.39 13.03
N VAL A 95 5.36 10.08 12.78
CA VAL A 95 4.18 9.24 12.99
C VAL A 95 4.55 8.04 13.84
N ARG A 96 3.59 7.55 14.61
CA ARG A 96 3.77 6.39 15.47
C ARG A 96 2.95 5.23 14.94
N LYS A 97 3.49 4.03 15.08
CA LYS A 97 2.80 2.79 14.74
C LYS A 97 1.35 2.82 15.21
N GLY A 98 0.43 2.50 14.32
CA GLY A 98 -1.02 2.53 14.60
C GLY A 98 -1.70 3.86 14.32
N GLN A 99 -0.94 4.92 14.00
CA GLN A 99 -1.51 6.22 13.68
C GLN A 99 -2.07 6.21 12.25
N PRO A 100 -3.29 6.73 12.02
CA PRO A 100 -3.82 6.88 10.66
C PRO A 100 -2.96 7.86 9.86
N VAL A 101 -2.53 7.45 8.66
CA VAL A 101 -1.69 8.28 7.78
C VAL A 101 -2.30 8.54 6.42
N ALA A 102 -3.33 7.75 6.04
CA ALA A 102 -3.96 7.88 4.73
C ALA A 102 -5.34 7.23 4.74
N ALA A 103 -6.12 7.53 3.71
CA ALA A 103 -7.37 6.84 3.41
C ALA A 103 -7.21 6.08 2.10
N LEU A 104 -7.65 4.82 2.09
CA LEU A 104 -7.58 3.94 0.94
C LEU A 104 -8.47 4.44 -0.18
N GLY A 105 -8.01 4.32 -1.41
CA GLY A 105 -8.74 4.82 -2.57
C GLY A 105 -8.59 3.96 -3.82
N ALA A 106 -8.93 4.59 -4.93
CA ALA A 106 -8.91 3.99 -6.26
C ALA A 106 -8.34 4.97 -7.29
N THR A 107 -7.34 5.76 -6.89
CA THR A 107 -6.66 6.70 -7.78
C THR A 107 -5.47 6.03 -8.46
N GLY A 108 -5.10 6.54 -9.64
CA GLY A 108 -4.00 5.98 -10.42
C GLY A 108 -4.42 4.78 -11.26
N ALA A 109 -3.47 3.91 -11.54
CA ALA A 109 -3.66 2.73 -12.39
C ALA A 109 -4.22 1.56 -11.58
N VAL A 110 -5.53 1.58 -11.36
CA VAL A 110 -6.25 0.51 -10.65
C VAL A 110 -7.06 -0.31 -11.64
N TYR A 111 -7.17 -1.61 -11.37
CA TYR A 111 -7.89 -2.54 -12.23
C TYR A 111 -9.01 -3.21 -11.42
N SER A 112 -10.21 -3.22 -12.02
CA SER A 112 -11.37 -3.87 -11.41
C SER A 112 -12.09 -4.72 -12.46
N PRO A 113 -11.84 -6.04 -12.50
CA PRO A 113 -12.63 -6.92 -13.34
C PRO A 113 -14.08 -6.96 -12.84
N SER A 114 -15.02 -7.09 -13.75
CA SER A 114 -16.44 -7.30 -13.42
C SER A 114 -17.11 -6.12 -12.70
N ASN A 115 -16.68 -4.88 -12.94
CA ASN A 115 -17.27 -3.68 -12.32
C ASN A 115 -17.30 -3.72 -10.79
N SER A 116 -16.45 -4.53 -10.16
CA SER A 116 -16.32 -4.52 -8.72
C SER A 116 -15.57 -3.26 -8.26
N ASN A 117 -15.61 -2.98 -6.96
CA ASN A 117 -14.94 -1.84 -6.39
C ASN A 117 -13.42 -1.93 -6.64
N PRO A 118 -12.79 -0.98 -7.39
CA PRO A 118 -11.36 -1.01 -7.67
C PRO A 118 -10.50 -0.54 -6.49
N ALA A 119 -11.09 -0.16 -5.37
CA ALA A 119 -10.35 0.38 -4.24
C ALA A 119 -9.37 -0.64 -3.69
N ASN A 120 -8.12 -0.28 -3.68
CA ASN A 120 -7.05 -1.14 -3.20
C ASN A 120 -5.84 -0.31 -2.79
N LEU A 121 -5.02 -0.91 -1.93
CA LEU A 121 -3.73 -0.35 -1.52
C LEU A 121 -2.63 -1.16 -2.22
N ASP A 122 -1.73 -0.47 -2.92
CA ASP A 122 -0.45 -1.05 -3.36
C ASP A 122 0.59 -0.61 -2.31
N TYR A 123 1.09 -1.57 -1.55
CA TYR A 123 2.03 -1.31 -0.47
C TYR A 123 3.38 -1.94 -0.79
N ARG A 124 4.42 -1.10 -0.84
CA ARG A 124 5.79 -1.49 -1.18
C ARG A 124 6.74 -0.99 -0.10
N ILE A 125 7.84 -1.71 0.09
CA ILE A 125 8.92 -1.30 0.98
C ILE A 125 10.23 -1.37 0.23
N VAL A 126 11.01 -0.30 0.28
CA VAL A 126 12.35 -0.22 -0.30
C VAL A 126 13.36 -0.10 0.85
N ASP A 127 14.37 -0.97 0.86
CA ASP A 127 15.40 -0.92 1.89
C ASP A 127 16.44 0.17 1.60
N SER A 128 17.39 0.35 2.51
CA SER A 128 18.44 1.38 2.38
C SER A 128 19.39 1.13 1.21
N PHE A 129 19.36 -0.07 0.61
CA PHE A 129 20.14 -0.41 -0.59
C PHE A 129 19.29 -0.30 -1.87
N ASN A 130 18.12 0.36 -1.79
CA ASN A 130 17.21 0.57 -2.91
C ASN A 130 16.66 -0.74 -3.50
N ARG A 131 16.41 -1.73 -2.65
CA ARG A 131 15.81 -3.02 -3.05
C ARG A 131 14.43 -3.16 -2.46
N TYR A 132 13.49 -3.70 -3.24
CA TYR A 132 12.17 -4.05 -2.71
C TYR A 132 12.28 -5.25 -1.77
N VAL A 133 11.59 -5.14 -0.63
CA VAL A 133 11.51 -6.23 0.35
C VAL A 133 10.05 -6.62 0.56
N ASN A 134 9.81 -7.86 0.98
CA ASN A 134 8.46 -8.38 1.16
C ASN A 134 7.74 -7.62 2.29
N PRO A 135 6.63 -6.91 2.00
CA PRO A 135 5.94 -6.12 3.02
C PRO A 135 4.91 -6.92 3.83
N THR A 136 4.70 -8.19 3.55
CA THR A 136 3.60 -8.98 4.13
C THR A 136 3.59 -8.95 5.66
N GLN A 137 4.77 -9.05 6.28
CA GLN A 137 4.88 -9.03 7.74
C GLN A 137 4.33 -7.73 8.33
N TYR A 138 4.65 -6.60 7.71
CA TYR A 138 4.15 -5.28 8.14
C TYR A 138 2.68 -5.11 7.80
N ALA A 139 2.26 -5.61 6.65
CA ALA A 139 0.89 -5.48 6.19
C ALA A 139 -0.13 -6.12 7.12
N ARG A 140 0.26 -7.14 7.85
CA ARG A 140 -0.62 -7.79 8.83
C ARG A 140 -1.07 -6.85 9.95
N GLN A 141 -0.37 -5.74 10.12
CA GLN A 141 -0.65 -4.76 11.17
C GLN A 141 -1.41 -3.53 10.63
N LEU A 142 -1.68 -3.50 9.36
CA LEU A 142 -2.44 -2.42 8.74
C LEU A 142 -3.92 -2.46 9.10
#